data_27a311ab0a07df2fb9ffb559c1ef32e7
#
_entry.id   27a311ab0a07df2fb9ffb559c1ef32e7
#
_cell.length_a   1.000
_cell.length_b   1.000
_cell.length_c   1.000
_cell.angle_alpha   90.00
_cell.angle_beta   90.00
_cell.angle_gamma   90.00
#
_symmetry.space_group_name_H-M   'P 1'
#
loop_
_entity.id
_entity.type
_entity.pdbx_description
1 polymer ?
#
loop_
_entity_poly.entity_id
_entity_poly.type
_entity_poly.pdbx_seq_one_letter_code
_entity_poly.pdbx_strand_id
1 'polypeptide(L)'
;MKPGLAIQPWGNYSLALAASVECLRVEPWTQRSTTPETLRLGVEASPEFACLSFKACTGHFIKAAQEGVRYGVMVNSRGTCRLRYYREIQQKILKERGLDLFIFGLGYDGIKPPLIRHFDPDLLPFLQCCARAQQKTLAVDALEKEAWRVRAVERQPGDATRVLNACLADLEKARTVREIRACARTFQPRFREVPIDETRPPLRIGLLGEATLLRDRYLNHNLEELLGGLGAEVRNFFLLGDEMRNIFRIGLFSRNSRWRLKRLARPYLEHLVGGHAL
;
A
#
# COMPACT_ATOMS: atom_id res chain seq x y z
N MET A 1 -15.67 16.18 -17.51
CA MET A 1 -15.05 14.93 -17.02
C MET A 1 -14.08 15.28 -15.90
N LYS A 2 -14.06 14.52 -14.80
CA LYS A 2 -13.07 14.74 -13.75
C LYS A 2 -11.68 14.30 -14.25
N PRO A 3 -10.60 15.02 -13.91
CA PRO A 3 -9.26 14.61 -14.32
C PRO A 3 -8.85 13.32 -13.57
N GLY A 4 -8.16 12.43 -14.27
CA GLY A 4 -7.64 11.19 -13.68
C GLY A 4 -6.44 11.46 -12.76
N LEU A 5 -6.35 10.73 -11.63
CA LEU A 5 -5.23 10.75 -10.71
C LEU A 5 -4.70 9.31 -10.48
N ALA A 6 -3.51 9.03 -10.98
CA ALA A 6 -2.84 7.75 -10.81
C ALA A 6 -2.26 7.60 -9.40
N ILE A 7 -2.64 6.51 -8.73
CA ILE A 7 -2.16 6.13 -7.40
C ILE A 7 -1.40 4.82 -7.56
N GLN A 8 -0.20 4.74 -7.01
CA GLN A 8 0.65 3.55 -7.07
C GLN A 8 -0.08 2.28 -6.58
N PRO A 9 0.23 1.11 -7.14
CA PRO A 9 -0.33 -0.15 -6.68
C PRO A 9 0.20 -0.47 -5.28
N TRP A 10 -0.74 -0.60 -4.32
CA TRP A 10 -0.45 -0.92 -2.93
C TRP A 10 -1.24 -2.14 -2.46
N GLY A 11 -1.40 -3.13 -3.32
CA GLY A 11 -2.18 -4.31 -3.01
C GLY A 11 -3.62 -3.94 -2.65
N ASN A 12 -4.15 -4.57 -1.62
CA ASN A 12 -5.52 -4.33 -1.17
C ASN A 12 -5.74 -2.93 -0.57
N TYR A 13 -4.66 -2.19 -0.22
CA TYR A 13 -4.78 -0.81 0.25
C TYR A 13 -5.13 0.19 -0.84
N SER A 14 -5.01 -0.19 -2.13
CA SER A 14 -5.39 0.69 -3.26
C SER A 14 -6.83 1.22 -3.12
N LEU A 15 -7.75 0.42 -2.56
CA LEU A 15 -9.13 0.86 -2.31
C LEU A 15 -9.25 1.97 -1.22
N ALA A 16 -8.37 1.94 -0.22
CA ALA A 16 -8.34 2.97 0.82
C ALA A 16 -7.67 4.25 0.30
N LEU A 17 -6.61 4.10 -0.50
CA LEU A 17 -5.93 5.22 -1.15
C LEU A 17 -6.84 5.90 -2.18
N ALA A 18 -7.62 5.15 -2.96
CA ALA A 18 -8.65 5.71 -3.84
C ALA A 18 -9.65 6.57 -3.05
N ALA A 19 -10.15 6.07 -1.91
CA ALA A 19 -11.07 6.82 -1.06
C ALA A 19 -10.44 8.10 -0.49
N SER A 20 -9.11 8.17 -0.32
CA SER A 20 -8.44 9.36 0.22
C SER A 20 -8.41 10.56 -0.73
N VAL A 21 -8.59 10.33 -2.02
CA VAL A 21 -8.51 11.38 -3.06
C VAL A 21 -9.87 11.79 -3.64
N GLU A 22 -10.94 11.13 -3.24
CA GLU A 22 -12.30 11.43 -3.75
C GLU A 22 -12.71 12.90 -3.49
N CYS A 23 -12.24 13.52 -2.39
CA CYS A 23 -12.50 14.92 -2.06
C CYS A 23 -11.79 15.91 -3.01
N LEU A 24 -10.79 15.47 -3.75
CA LEU A 24 -10.04 16.30 -4.70
C LEU A 24 -10.77 16.49 -6.03
N ARG A 25 -11.99 15.95 -6.17
CA ARG A 25 -12.77 15.99 -7.41
C ARG A 25 -12.06 15.37 -8.62
N VAL A 26 -11.20 14.37 -8.34
CA VAL A 26 -10.49 13.58 -9.36
C VAL A 26 -11.13 12.19 -9.50
N GLU A 27 -10.84 11.53 -10.63
CA GLU A 27 -11.13 10.11 -10.83
C GLU A 27 -9.88 9.30 -10.42
N PRO A 28 -9.92 8.49 -9.34
CA PRO A 28 -8.76 7.71 -8.95
C PRO A 28 -8.50 6.60 -9.98
N TRP A 29 -7.32 6.60 -10.57
CA TRP A 29 -6.82 5.53 -11.42
C TRP A 29 -5.90 4.64 -10.57
N THR A 30 -6.36 3.43 -10.26
CA THR A 30 -5.64 2.50 -9.38
C THR A 30 -5.60 1.10 -9.95
N GLN A 31 -4.51 0.42 -9.68
CA GLN A 31 -4.36 -1.02 -9.86
C GLN A 31 -4.02 -1.63 -8.49
N ARG A 32 -4.48 -2.83 -8.21
CA ARG A 32 -4.13 -3.52 -6.96
C ARG A 32 -2.71 -4.08 -7.00
N SER A 33 -2.20 -4.37 -8.20
CA SER A 33 -0.86 -4.93 -8.40
C SER A 33 -0.28 -4.49 -9.74
N THR A 34 1.01 -4.53 -9.84
CA THR A 34 1.75 -4.46 -11.10
C THR A 34 1.27 -5.56 -12.05
N THR A 35 1.30 -5.30 -13.35
CA THR A 35 0.99 -6.27 -14.40
C THR A 35 2.25 -6.54 -15.24
N PRO A 36 2.31 -7.64 -16.02
CA PRO A 36 3.40 -7.87 -16.97
C PRO A 36 3.63 -6.68 -17.91
N GLU A 37 2.53 -6.07 -18.38
CA GLU A 37 2.57 -4.89 -19.26
C GLU A 37 3.20 -3.67 -18.55
N THR A 38 2.68 -3.30 -17.36
CA THR A 38 3.20 -2.14 -16.63
C THR A 38 4.65 -2.36 -16.19
N LEU A 39 5.04 -3.57 -15.81
CA LEU A 39 6.44 -3.86 -15.48
C LEU A 39 7.34 -3.72 -16.70
N ARG A 40 6.95 -4.25 -17.86
CA ARG A 40 7.69 -4.12 -19.10
C ARG A 40 7.90 -2.65 -19.48
N LEU A 41 6.83 -1.84 -19.48
CA LEU A 41 6.91 -0.40 -19.75
C LEU A 41 7.89 0.32 -18.82
N GLY A 42 7.89 -0.05 -17.54
CA GLY A 42 8.78 0.53 -16.55
C GLY A 42 10.23 0.09 -16.72
N VAL A 43 10.48 -1.18 -17.05
CA VAL A 43 11.84 -1.71 -17.32
C VAL A 43 12.45 -1.01 -18.54
N GLU A 44 11.70 -0.92 -19.63
CA GLU A 44 12.14 -0.27 -20.88
C GLU A 44 12.42 1.23 -20.73
N ALA A 45 11.73 1.90 -19.79
CA ALA A 45 11.85 3.32 -19.57
C ALA A 45 12.89 3.71 -18.51
N SER A 46 13.28 2.77 -17.68
CA SER A 46 14.10 3.06 -16.48
C SER A 46 15.57 2.81 -16.71
N PRO A 47 16.46 3.54 -16.01
CA PRO A 47 17.88 3.20 -16.00
C PRO A 47 18.11 1.75 -15.54
N GLU A 48 19.15 1.09 -16.08
CA GLU A 48 19.46 -0.30 -15.80
C GLU A 48 19.58 -0.61 -14.29
N PHE A 49 20.31 0.24 -13.57
CA PHE A 49 20.56 0.09 -12.13
C PHE A 49 19.44 0.65 -11.22
N ALA A 50 18.28 1.01 -11.80
CA ALA A 50 17.13 1.37 -10.98
C ALA A 50 16.55 0.13 -10.28
N CYS A 51 16.10 0.30 -9.02
CA CYS A 51 15.49 -0.80 -8.28
C CYS A 51 14.14 -1.21 -8.89
N LEU A 52 13.69 -2.43 -8.58
CA LEU A 52 12.46 -2.99 -9.13
C LEU A 52 11.23 -2.12 -8.80
N SER A 53 11.14 -1.59 -7.60
CA SER A 53 10.06 -0.67 -7.18
C SER A 53 10.01 0.59 -8.03
N PHE A 54 11.17 1.18 -8.39
CA PHE A 54 11.21 2.32 -9.30
C PHE A 54 10.64 1.95 -10.67
N LYS A 55 11.07 0.81 -11.22
CA LYS A 55 10.63 0.32 -12.53
C LYS A 55 9.11 0.07 -12.55
N ALA A 56 8.59 -0.62 -11.54
CA ALA A 56 7.17 -0.88 -11.42
C ALA A 56 6.34 0.42 -11.34
N CYS A 57 6.74 1.35 -10.48
CA CYS A 57 6.07 2.64 -10.34
C CYS A 57 6.14 3.47 -11.62
N THR A 58 7.28 3.46 -12.33
CA THR A 58 7.44 4.18 -13.60
C THR A 58 6.51 3.64 -14.68
N GLY A 59 6.44 2.32 -14.81
CA GLY A 59 5.54 1.68 -15.78
C GLY A 59 4.06 1.94 -15.49
N HIS A 60 3.70 1.98 -14.21
CA HIS A 60 2.36 2.35 -13.79
C HIS A 60 1.98 3.79 -14.23
N PHE A 61 2.88 4.76 -14.07
CA PHE A 61 2.63 6.13 -14.56
C PHE A 61 2.61 6.24 -16.08
N ILE A 62 3.46 5.47 -16.78
CA ILE A 62 3.43 5.44 -18.26
C ILE A 62 2.07 4.91 -18.73
N LYS A 63 1.60 3.81 -18.18
CA LYS A 63 0.30 3.22 -18.53
C LYS A 63 -0.85 4.17 -18.23
N ALA A 64 -0.86 4.80 -17.07
CA ALA A 64 -1.85 5.79 -16.70
C ALA A 64 -1.87 6.97 -17.70
N ALA A 65 -0.70 7.49 -18.07
CA ALA A 65 -0.59 8.59 -19.05
C ALA A 65 -1.11 8.19 -20.43
N GLN A 66 -0.82 6.97 -20.87
CA GLN A 66 -1.34 6.42 -22.15
C GLN A 66 -2.87 6.31 -22.15
N GLU A 67 -3.48 6.09 -20.98
CA GLU A 67 -4.94 6.07 -20.81
C GLU A 67 -5.55 7.47 -20.55
N GLY A 68 -4.76 8.54 -20.73
CA GLY A 68 -5.23 9.92 -20.62
C GLY A 68 -5.29 10.47 -19.20
N VAL A 69 -4.71 9.78 -18.23
CA VAL A 69 -4.60 10.27 -16.84
C VAL A 69 -3.62 11.44 -16.80
N ARG A 70 -4.02 12.54 -16.15
CA ARG A 70 -3.25 13.79 -16.12
C ARG A 70 -2.37 13.98 -14.90
N TYR A 71 -2.69 13.32 -13.80
CA TYR A 71 -2.02 13.49 -12.52
C TYR A 71 -1.56 12.15 -11.95
N GLY A 72 -0.47 12.18 -11.22
CA GLY A 72 0.03 11.04 -10.47
C GLY A 72 0.48 11.45 -9.07
N VAL A 73 0.55 10.49 -8.16
CA VAL A 73 1.01 10.69 -6.80
C VAL A 73 2.15 9.74 -6.50
N MET A 74 3.27 10.27 -6.02
CA MET A 74 4.43 9.51 -5.58
C MET A 74 4.82 9.89 -4.17
N VAL A 75 5.06 8.90 -3.32
CA VAL A 75 5.53 9.13 -1.95
C VAL A 75 6.99 9.56 -1.99
N ASN A 76 7.32 10.67 -1.34
CA ASN A 76 8.70 11.12 -1.14
C ASN A 76 9.23 10.65 0.22
N SER A 77 10.42 10.06 0.24
CA SER A 77 11.12 9.68 1.47
C SER A 77 12.10 10.75 1.91
N ARG A 78 12.28 10.94 3.22
CA ARG A 78 13.37 11.77 3.78
C ARG A 78 14.64 10.96 4.08
N GLY A 79 14.58 9.65 3.94
CA GLY A 79 15.69 8.77 4.26
C GLY A 79 16.80 8.75 3.21
N THR A 80 17.76 7.86 3.40
CA THR A 80 18.87 7.61 2.46
C THR A 80 18.43 6.84 1.21
N CYS A 81 17.19 6.30 1.20
CA CYS A 81 16.63 5.60 0.06
C CYS A 81 16.49 6.52 -1.16
N ARG A 82 16.82 6.03 -2.33
CA ARG A 82 16.68 6.74 -3.61
C ARG A 82 15.24 7.12 -3.95
N LEU A 83 14.25 6.56 -3.26
CA LEU A 83 12.83 6.89 -3.36
C LEU A 83 12.56 8.41 -3.29
N ARG A 84 13.37 9.16 -2.57
CA ARG A 84 13.27 10.63 -2.48
C ARG A 84 13.40 11.35 -3.82
N TYR A 85 14.04 10.73 -4.81
CA TYR A 85 14.27 11.29 -6.16
C TYR A 85 13.40 10.64 -7.23
N TYR A 86 12.53 9.68 -6.88
CA TYR A 86 11.73 8.95 -7.86
C TYR A 86 10.84 9.89 -8.66
N ARG A 87 10.15 10.79 -8.00
CA ARG A 87 9.26 11.75 -8.65
C ARG A 87 9.96 12.53 -9.75
N GLU A 88 11.12 13.11 -9.45
CA GLU A 88 11.89 13.97 -10.38
C GLU A 88 12.35 13.18 -11.61
N ILE A 89 12.86 11.96 -11.39
CA ILE A 89 13.36 11.09 -12.44
C ILE A 89 12.19 10.58 -13.30
N GLN A 90 11.10 10.15 -12.67
CA GLN A 90 9.89 9.68 -13.35
C GLN A 90 9.24 10.81 -14.18
N GLN A 91 9.18 12.04 -13.63
CA GLN A 91 8.66 13.19 -14.35
C GLN A 91 9.50 13.49 -15.60
N LYS A 92 10.83 13.37 -15.52
CA LYS A 92 11.73 13.52 -16.66
C LYS A 92 11.49 12.43 -17.70
N ILE A 93 11.40 11.18 -17.31
CA ILE A 93 11.10 10.03 -18.19
C ILE A 93 9.79 10.24 -18.95
N LEU A 94 8.72 10.66 -18.26
CA LEU A 94 7.42 10.93 -18.89
C LEU A 94 7.53 12.05 -19.93
N LYS A 95 8.21 13.14 -19.57
CA LYS A 95 8.42 14.27 -20.48
C LYS A 95 9.21 13.87 -21.73
N GLU A 96 10.30 13.12 -21.59
CA GLU A 96 11.12 12.63 -22.70
C GLU A 96 10.34 11.69 -23.64
N ARG A 97 9.31 11.03 -23.13
CA ARG A 97 8.39 10.16 -23.90
C ARG A 97 7.17 10.89 -24.46
N GLY A 98 7.08 12.22 -24.29
CA GLY A 98 5.93 13.01 -24.73
C GLY A 98 4.62 12.71 -23.99
N LEU A 99 4.70 12.15 -22.79
CA LEU A 99 3.55 11.79 -21.97
C LEU A 99 3.18 12.93 -21.01
N ASP A 100 1.94 13.42 -21.11
CA ASP A 100 1.43 14.55 -20.32
C ASP A 100 0.77 14.04 -19.00
N LEU A 101 1.60 13.70 -18.01
CA LEU A 101 1.18 13.36 -16.66
C LEU A 101 2.08 14.08 -15.66
N PHE A 102 1.48 14.86 -14.77
CA PHE A 102 2.20 15.56 -13.71
C PHE A 102 2.19 14.74 -12.40
N ILE A 103 3.36 14.48 -11.80
CA ILE A 103 3.50 13.71 -10.57
C ILE A 103 3.61 14.64 -9.36
N PHE A 104 2.65 14.55 -8.44
CA PHE A 104 2.73 15.19 -7.13
C PHE A 104 3.58 14.34 -6.17
N GLY A 105 4.52 14.98 -5.49
CA GLY A 105 5.23 14.35 -4.35
C GLY A 105 4.37 14.41 -3.10
N LEU A 106 4.17 13.28 -2.44
CA LEU A 106 3.65 13.23 -1.08
C LEU A 106 4.83 13.07 -0.12
N GLY A 107 5.21 14.12 0.54
CA GLY A 107 6.29 14.14 1.51
C GLY A 107 5.99 15.09 2.65
N TYR A 108 6.95 15.20 3.53
CA TYR A 108 6.85 16.06 4.72
C TYR A 108 7.10 17.56 4.41
N ASP A 109 6.76 18.01 3.20
CA ASP A 109 7.03 19.36 2.71
C ASP A 109 5.96 20.37 3.17
N GLY A 110 5.77 20.44 4.47
CA GLY A 110 4.89 21.41 5.11
C GLY A 110 3.50 20.89 5.50
N ILE A 111 2.69 21.78 6.08
CA ILE A 111 1.36 21.46 6.65
C ILE A 111 0.35 21.05 5.56
N LYS A 112 0.48 21.64 4.36
CA LYS A 112 -0.36 21.29 3.20
C LYS A 112 0.51 20.71 2.08
N PRO A 113 0.39 19.38 1.77
CA PRO A 113 1.06 18.76 0.64
C PRO A 113 0.75 19.48 -0.69
N PRO A 114 1.66 19.47 -1.68
CA PRO A 114 1.45 20.10 -2.98
C PRO A 114 0.16 19.68 -3.67
N LEU A 115 -0.23 18.40 -3.55
CA LEU A 115 -1.50 17.88 -4.05
C LEU A 115 -2.71 18.60 -3.46
N ILE A 116 -2.73 18.79 -2.12
CA ILE A 116 -3.85 19.47 -1.43
C ILE A 116 -3.88 20.95 -1.76
N ARG A 117 -2.73 21.60 -1.96
CA ARG A 117 -2.66 23.00 -2.39
C ARG A 117 -3.18 23.20 -3.82
N HIS A 118 -2.93 22.23 -4.71
CA HIS A 118 -3.36 22.32 -6.11
C HIS A 118 -4.87 22.14 -6.27
N PHE A 119 -5.46 21.17 -5.57
CA PHE A 119 -6.89 20.87 -5.68
C PHE A 119 -7.77 21.64 -4.69
N ASP A 120 -7.18 22.20 -3.65
CA ASP A 120 -7.80 23.04 -2.59
C ASP A 120 -9.20 22.55 -2.16
N PRO A 121 -9.33 21.33 -1.66
CA PRO A 121 -10.62 20.79 -1.27
C PRO A 121 -11.20 21.50 -0.07
N ASP A 122 -12.52 21.61 -0.02
CA ASP A 122 -13.24 22.10 1.16
C ASP A 122 -12.89 21.26 2.39
N LEU A 123 -12.74 21.92 3.54
CA LEU A 123 -12.28 21.28 4.79
C LEU A 123 -13.13 20.09 5.21
N LEU A 124 -14.46 20.22 5.20
CA LEU A 124 -15.35 19.15 5.66
C LEU A 124 -15.32 17.91 4.74
N PRO A 125 -15.45 18.02 3.40
CA PRO A 125 -15.22 16.91 2.50
C PRO A 125 -13.82 16.26 2.66
N PHE A 126 -12.78 17.06 2.86
CA PHE A 126 -11.42 16.58 3.09
C PHE A 126 -11.33 15.72 4.37
N LEU A 127 -11.85 16.20 5.49
CA LEU A 127 -11.87 15.44 6.74
C LEU A 127 -12.68 14.14 6.62
N GLN A 128 -13.80 14.17 5.90
CA GLN A 128 -14.60 12.97 5.64
C GLN A 128 -13.83 11.93 4.78
N CYS A 129 -13.10 12.39 3.75
CA CYS A 129 -12.25 11.52 2.95
C CYS A 129 -11.15 10.88 3.80
N CYS A 130 -10.45 11.67 4.60
CA CYS A 130 -9.42 11.17 5.52
C CYS A 130 -9.98 10.12 6.49
N ALA A 131 -11.15 10.37 7.07
CA ALA A 131 -11.81 9.43 7.96
C ALA A 131 -12.20 8.12 7.25
N ARG A 132 -12.74 8.19 6.03
CA ARG A 132 -13.06 7.00 5.21
C ARG A 132 -11.81 6.21 4.86
N ALA A 133 -10.79 6.87 4.35
CA ALA A 133 -9.52 6.26 4.00
C ALA A 133 -8.88 5.55 5.19
N GLN A 134 -8.86 6.21 6.36
CA GLN A 134 -8.36 5.61 7.59
C GLN A 134 -9.16 4.36 8.00
N GLN A 135 -10.50 4.42 7.98
CA GLN A 135 -11.32 3.27 8.34
C GLN A 135 -11.16 2.12 7.34
N LYS A 136 -11.09 2.40 6.03
CA LYS A 136 -10.81 1.37 5.01
C LYS A 136 -9.42 0.75 5.21
N THR A 137 -8.40 1.54 5.53
CA THR A 137 -7.05 1.04 5.82
C THR A 137 -7.06 0.06 7.00
N LEU A 138 -7.72 0.43 8.12
CA LEU A 138 -7.84 -0.44 9.29
C LEU A 138 -8.65 -1.72 9.00
N ALA A 139 -9.67 -1.61 8.14
CA ALA A 139 -10.46 -2.76 7.69
C ALA A 139 -9.63 -3.72 6.83
N VAL A 140 -8.77 -3.20 5.94
CA VAL A 140 -7.82 -4.01 5.15
C VAL A 140 -6.81 -4.70 6.07
N ASP A 141 -6.24 -4.01 7.06
CA ASP A 141 -5.34 -4.64 8.04
C ASP A 141 -6.00 -5.83 8.74
N ALA A 142 -7.27 -5.68 9.13
CA ALA A 142 -8.01 -6.75 9.78
C ALA A 142 -8.26 -7.94 8.84
N LEU A 143 -8.62 -7.67 7.58
CA LEU A 143 -8.82 -8.68 6.54
C LEU A 143 -7.56 -9.48 6.24
N GLU A 144 -6.44 -8.77 6.06
CA GLU A 144 -5.15 -9.42 5.79
C GLU A 144 -4.74 -10.36 6.94
N LYS A 145 -4.86 -9.89 8.18
CA LYS A 145 -4.53 -10.69 9.37
C LYS A 145 -5.39 -11.96 9.47
N GLU A 146 -6.70 -11.87 9.23
CA GLU A 146 -7.58 -13.05 9.23
C GLU A 146 -7.25 -14.00 8.06
N ALA A 147 -6.99 -13.47 6.86
CA ALA A 147 -6.60 -14.27 5.72
C ALA A 147 -5.30 -15.04 5.96
N TRP A 148 -4.28 -14.41 6.55
CA TRP A 148 -3.02 -15.09 6.88
C TRP A 148 -3.21 -16.23 7.87
N ARG A 149 -4.04 -16.00 8.89
CA ARG A 149 -4.32 -17.00 9.94
C ARG A 149 -5.08 -18.20 9.39
N VAL A 150 -6.16 -17.95 8.62
CA VAL A 150 -7.05 -19.02 8.14
C VAL A 150 -6.41 -19.81 7.00
N ARG A 151 -5.71 -19.12 6.08
CA ARG A 151 -5.06 -19.76 4.93
C ARG A 151 -4.05 -20.84 5.34
N ALA A 152 -3.36 -20.66 6.45
CA ALA A 152 -2.38 -21.63 6.95
C ALA A 152 -3.00 -22.98 7.35
N VAL A 153 -4.29 -23.01 7.67
CA VAL A 153 -5.00 -24.16 8.21
C VAL A 153 -6.29 -24.51 7.46
N GLU A 154 -6.59 -23.82 6.36
CA GLU A 154 -7.76 -24.12 5.54
C GLU A 154 -7.69 -25.54 4.96
N ARG A 155 -8.83 -26.27 4.95
CA ARG A 155 -8.90 -27.63 4.37
C ARG A 155 -8.84 -27.61 2.85
N GLN A 156 -9.47 -26.63 2.24
CA GLN A 156 -9.46 -26.44 0.78
C GLN A 156 -8.62 -25.19 0.46
N PRO A 157 -7.47 -25.35 -0.24
CA PRO A 157 -6.65 -24.23 -0.65
C PRO A 157 -7.45 -23.20 -1.46
N GLY A 158 -7.39 -21.94 -1.05
CA GLY A 158 -8.07 -20.83 -1.72
C GLY A 158 -9.40 -20.38 -1.11
N ASP A 159 -9.96 -21.11 -0.13
CA ASP A 159 -11.19 -20.69 0.55
C ASP A 159 -11.00 -19.37 1.29
N ALA A 160 -9.93 -19.21 2.05
CA ALA A 160 -9.61 -17.96 2.73
C ALA A 160 -9.40 -16.80 1.73
N THR A 161 -8.78 -17.06 0.59
CA THR A 161 -8.60 -16.06 -0.47
C THR A 161 -9.94 -15.66 -1.10
N ARG A 162 -10.86 -16.61 -1.28
CA ARG A 162 -12.22 -16.33 -1.79
C ARG A 162 -12.99 -15.44 -0.82
N VAL A 163 -12.94 -15.73 0.49
CA VAL A 163 -13.57 -14.92 1.53
C VAL A 163 -12.95 -13.53 1.58
N LEU A 164 -11.61 -13.43 1.54
CA LEU A 164 -10.90 -12.15 1.48
C LEU A 164 -11.38 -11.29 0.32
N ASN A 165 -11.43 -11.85 -0.90
CA ASN A 165 -11.85 -11.11 -2.09
C ASN A 165 -13.33 -10.66 -2.02
N ALA A 166 -14.22 -11.49 -1.48
CA ALA A 166 -15.62 -11.12 -1.27
C ALA A 166 -15.74 -9.95 -0.26
N CYS A 167 -15.01 -10.01 0.85
CA CYS A 167 -14.98 -8.93 1.85
C CYS A 167 -14.40 -7.63 1.29
N LEU A 168 -13.34 -7.71 0.46
CA LEU A 168 -12.77 -6.54 -0.21
C LEU A 168 -13.75 -5.90 -1.20
N ALA A 169 -14.51 -6.70 -1.95
CA ALA A 169 -15.53 -6.19 -2.86
C ALA A 169 -16.66 -5.46 -2.12
N ASP A 170 -17.08 -5.97 -0.96
CA ASP A 170 -18.07 -5.30 -0.11
C ASP A 170 -17.50 -4.00 0.50
N LEU A 171 -16.24 -4.03 0.96
CA LEU A 171 -15.55 -2.85 1.50
C LEU A 171 -15.35 -1.75 0.44
N GLU A 172 -15.13 -2.14 -0.80
CA GLU A 172 -15.01 -1.21 -1.92
C GLU A 172 -16.28 -0.41 -2.15
N LYS A 173 -17.46 -1.06 -2.04
CA LYS A 173 -18.79 -0.44 -2.19
C LYS A 173 -19.16 0.51 -1.05
N ALA A 174 -18.60 0.31 0.15
CA ALA A 174 -18.89 1.12 1.33
C ALA A 174 -18.42 2.57 1.15
N ARG A 175 -19.33 3.55 1.27
CA ARG A 175 -19.09 4.98 0.99
C ARG A 175 -19.03 5.84 2.23
N THR A 176 -19.53 5.34 3.36
CA THR A 176 -19.56 6.08 4.65
C THR A 176 -18.76 5.33 5.71
N VAL A 177 -18.25 6.05 6.71
CA VAL A 177 -17.58 5.45 7.87
C VAL A 177 -18.46 4.42 8.58
N ARG A 178 -19.79 4.66 8.63
CA ARG A 178 -20.76 3.74 9.23
C ARG A 178 -20.83 2.42 8.44
N GLU A 179 -20.95 2.49 7.12
CA GLU A 179 -20.97 1.31 6.24
C GLU A 179 -19.67 0.55 6.30
N ILE A 180 -18.50 1.24 6.27
CA ILE A 180 -17.18 0.61 6.39
C ILE A 180 -17.07 -0.17 7.70
N ARG A 181 -17.50 0.41 8.82
CA ARG A 181 -17.48 -0.26 10.11
C ARG A 181 -18.47 -1.42 10.19
N ALA A 182 -19.66 -1.28 9.59
CA ALA A 182 -20.63 -2.36 9.50
C ALA A 182 -20.06 -3.54 8.68
N CYS A 183 -19.48 -3.26 7.53
CA CYS A 183 -18.80 -4.25 6.70
C CYS A 183 -17.66 -4.95 7.46
N ALA A 184 -16.78 -4.20 8.13
CA ALA A 184 -15.67 -4.76 8.88
C ALA A 184 -16.10 -5.73 10.00
N ARG A 185 -17.27 -5.54 10.60
CA ARG A 185 -17.82 -6.46 11.62
C ARG A 185 -18.19 -7.83 11.06
N THR A 186 -18.43 -7.95 9.75
CA THR A 186 -18.78 -9.23 9.10
C THR A 186 -17.56 -10.06 8.73
N PHE A 187 -16.34 -9.52 8.78
CA PHE A 187 -15.14 -10.19 8.28
C PHE A 187 -14.81 -11.43 9.09
N GLN A 188 -14.62 -11.28 10.40
CA GLN A 188 -14.25 -12.41 11.26
C GLN A 188 -15.30 -13.53 11.25
N PRO A 189 -16.64 -13.26 11.33
CA PRO A 189 -17.65 -14.28 11.13
C PRO A 189 -17.48 -15.07 9.82
N ARG A 190 -17.28 -14.41 8.69
CA ARG A 190 -17.10 -15.08 7.38
C ARG A 190 -15.85 -15.96 7.34
N PHE A 191 -14.74 -15.52 7.94
CA PHE A 191 -13.53 -16.36 8.02
C PHE A 191 -13.70 -17.56 8.95
N ARG A 192 -14.56 -17.50 9.97
CA ARG A 192 -14.89 -18.64 10.85
C ARG A 192 -15.70 -19.74 10.13
N GLU A 193 -16.39 -19.40 9.05
CA GLU A 193 -17.13 -20.36 8.24
C GLU A 193 -16.21 -21.20 7.33
N VAL A 194 -14.96 -20.79 7.14
CA VAL A 194 -13.98 -21.55 6.33
C VAL A 194 -13.60 -22.81 7.12
N PRO A 195 -13.78 -24.02 6.52
CA PRO A 195 -13.37 -25.26 7.15
C PRO A 195 -11.85 -25.31 7.36
N ILE A 196 -11.42 -25.55 8.61
CA ILE A 196 -9.99 -25.59 8.97
C ILE A 196 -9.59 -26.99 9.45
N ASP A 197 -8.30 -27.28 9.34
CA ASP A 197 -7.65 -28.45 9.92
C ASP A 197 -6.91 -28.02 11.19
N GLU A 198 -7.49 -28.33 12.36
CA GLU A 198 -6.92 -27.97 13.66
C GLU A 198 -5.78 -28.90 14.09
N THR A 199 -5.55 -30.00 13.37
CA THR A 199 -4.53 -31.01 13.74
C THR A 199 -3.11 -30.55 13.36
N ARG A 200 -2.96 -29.55 12.50
CA ARG A 200 -1.69 -29.03 12.01
C ARG A 200 -1.38 -27.68 12.64
N PRO A 201 -0.45 -27.58 13.60
CA PRO A 201 0.02 -26.30 14.07
C PRO A 201 0.79 -25.60 12.93
N PRO A 202 0.39 -24.38 12.52
CA PRO A 202 1.05 -23.70 11.42
C PRO A 202 2.47 -23.25 11.81
N LEU A 203 3.41 -23.37 10.87
CA LEU A 203 4.70 -22.71 10.98
C LEU A 203 4.49 -21.19 10.84
N ARG A 204 5.04 -20.41 11.77
CA ARG A 204 4.92 -18.95 11.72
C ARG A 204 6.09 -18.33 10.96
N ILE A 205 5.79 -17.60 9.89
CA ILE A 205 6.78 -16.95 9.03
C ILE A 205 6.54 -15.44 9.05
N GLY A 206 7.57 -14.67 9.43
CA GLY A 206 7.57 -13.21 9.31
C GLY A 206 8.07 -12.74 7.96
N LEU A 207 7.31 -11.89 7.24
CA LEU A 207 7.78 -11.23 6.03
C LEU A 207 8.26 -9.83 6.36
N LEU A 208 9.51 -9.57 5.98
CA LEU A 208 10.19 -8.28 6.09
C LEU A 208 10.77 -7.91 4.73
N GLY A 209 10.74 -6.65 4.37
CA GLY A 209 11.30 -6.20 3.10
C GLY A 209 10.86 -4.80 2.71
N GLU A 210 11.09 -4.46 1.46
CA GLU A 210 10.68 -3.18 0.87
C GLU A 210 9.16 -3.13 0.71
N ALA A 211 8.57 -2.00 1.05
CA ALA A 211 7.12 -1.82 1.17
C ALA A 211 6.34 -2.16 -0.12
N THR A 212 6.84 -1.74 -1.28
CA THR A 212 6.19 -2.02 -2.58
C THR A 212 6.19 -3.52 -2.87
N LEU A 213 7.33 -4.19 -2.66
CA LEU A 213 7.45 -5.62 -2.89
C LEU A 213 6.57 -6.43 -1.92
N LEU A 214 6.49 -6.02 -0.66
CA LEU A 214 5.65 -6.69 0.32
C LEU A 214 4.14 -6.58 0.00
N ARG A 215 3.72 -5.53 -0.71
CA ARG A 215 2.30 -5.26 -0.99
C ARG A 215 1.88 -5.65 -2.39
N ASP A 216 2.78 -5.64 -3.34
CA ASP A 216 2.48 -5.95 -4.74
C ASP A 216 2.57 -7.46 -4.99
N ARG A 217 1.41 -8.08 -5.15
CA ARG A 217 1.29 -9.54 -5.31
C ARG A 217 1.97 -10.08 -6.56
N TYR A 218 2.04 -9.30 -7.63
CA TYR A 218 2.74 -9.72 -8.84
C TYR A 218 4.26 -9.71 -8.62
N LEU A 219 4.79 -8.65 -8.01
CA LEU A 219 6.22 -8.51 -7.78
C LEU A 219 6.77 -9.51 -6.76
N ASN A 220 5.95 -9.93 -5.79
CA ASN A 220 6.34 -10.92 -4.79
C ASN A 220 5.84 -12.35 -5.09
N HIS A 221 5.31 -12.58 -6.29
CA HIS A 221 4.79 -13.88 -6.72
C HIS A 221 3.72 -14.47 -5.81
N ASN A 222 2.82 -13.65 -5.28
CA ASN A 222 1.80 -14.07 -4.32
C ASN A 222 2.34 -14.82 -3.10
N LEU A 223 3.51 -14.40 -2.59
CA LEU A 223 4.26 -15.10 -1.55
C LEU A 223 3.42 -15.44 -0.32
N GLU A 224 2.50 -14.55 0.10
CA GLU A 224 1.60 -14.77 1.23
C GLU A 224 0.64 -15.95 0.96
N GLU A 225 0.15 -16.08 -0.27
CA GLU A 225 -0.76 -17.17 -0.66
C GLU A 225 0.01 -18.48 -0.83
N LEU A 226 1.19 -18.42 -1.44
CA LEU A 226 2.05 -19.58 -1.63
C LEU A 226 2.45 -20.21 -0.30
N LEU A 227 2.97 -19.40 0.63
CA LEU A 227 3.38 -19.89 1.95
C LEU A 227 2.19 -20.38 2.77
N GLY A 228 1.05 -19.69 2.71
CA GLY A 228 -0.18 -20.12 3.36
C GLY A 228 -0.66 -21.47 2.85
N GLY A 229 -0.65 -21.70 1.54
CA GLY A 229 -0.99 -22.98 0.92
C GLY A 229 -0.04 -24.13 1.34
N LEU A 230 1.20 -23.80 1.75
CA LEU A 230 2.15 -24.76 2.34
C LEU A 230 1.95 -24.97 3.85
N GLY A 231 0.93 -24.37 4.44
CA GLY A 231 0.60 -24.51 5.87
C GLY A 231 1.34 -23.54 6.80
N ALA A 232 1.86 -22.41 6.26
CA ALA A 232 2.51 -21.39 7.06
C ALA A 232 1.59 -20.21 7.39
N GLU A 233 1.47 -19.86 8.68
CA GLU A 233 0.86 -18.59 9.10
C GLU A 233 1.86 -17.46 8.81
N VAL A 234 1.58 -16.72 7.74
CA VAL A 234 2.42 -15.59 7.33
C VAL A 234 2.05 -14.35 8.14
N ARG A 235 3.05 -13.60 8.61
CA ARG A 235 2.90 -12.28 9.21
C ARG A 235 3.72 -11.27 8.43
N ASN A 236 3.03 -10.46 7.66
CA ASN A 236 3.67 -9.34 6.99
C ASN A 236 3.71 -8.14 7.96
N PHE A 237 4.93 -7.69 8.29
CA PHE A 237 5.14 -6.61 9.26
C PHE A 237 4.88 -5.21 8.69
N PHE A 238 4.64 -5.09 7.39
CA PHE A 238 4.24 -3.83 6.78
C PHE A 238 2.72 -3.75 6.64
N LEU A 239 2.04 -3.22 7.64
CA LEU A 239 0.62 -2.89 7.63
C LEU A 239 0.44 -1.37 7.62
N LEU A 240 -0.32 -0.85 6.66
CA LEU A 240 -0.45 0.60 6.47
C LEU A 240 -1.14 1.29 7.66
N GLY A 241 -2.09 0.62 8.31
CA GLY A 241 -2.75 1.15 9.51
C GLY A 241 -1.82 1.17 10.72
N ASP A 242 -0.90 0.20 10.85
CA ASP A 242 0.12 0.22 11.89
C ASP A 242 1.13 1.35 11.63
N GLU A 243 1.54 1.57 10.36
CA GLU A 243 2.40 2.68 9.98
C GLU A 243 1.73 4.04 10.25
N MET A 244 0.46 4.21 9.90
CA MET A 244 -0.29 5.44 10.23
C MET A 244 -0.33 5.68 11.74
N ARG A 245 -0.61 4.65 12.54
CA ARG A 245 -0.58 4.75 14.01
C ARG A 245 0.80 5.14 14.53
N ASN A 246 1.86 4.57 13.96
CA ASN A 246 3.24 4.88 14.32
C ASN A 246 3.60 6.33 13.99
N ILE A 247 3.21 6.84 12.82
CA ILE A 247 3.42 8.24 12.42
C ILE A 247 2.72 9.19 13.40
N PHE A 248 1.46 8.92 13.79
CA PHE A 248 0.75 9.72 14.79
C PHE A 248 1.40 9.64 16.17
N ARG A 249 1.79 8.45 16.63
CA ARG A 249 2.49 8.25 17.91
C ARG A 249 3.87 8.89 17.93
N ILE A 250 4.62 8.80 16.85
CA ILE A 250 5.95 9.41 16.71
C ILE A 250 5.82 10.93 16.63
N GLY A 251 4.81 11.47 15.94
CA GLY A 251 4.54 12.90 15.87
C GLY A 251 4.23 13.53 17.24
N LEU A 252 3.47 12.83 18.09
CA LEU A 252 3.09 13.28 19.44
C LEU A 252 4.17 13.00 20.52
N PHE A 253 5.04 11.97 20.31
CA PHE A 253 6.00 11.50 21.33
C PHE A 253 7.42 11.29 20.76
N SER A 254 7.82 12.03 19.73
CA SER A 254 8.98 11.76 18.88
C SER A 254 10.34 11.62 19.61
N ARG A 255 10.49 12.22 20.79
CA ARG A 255 11.76 12.22 21.52
C ARG A 255 12.04 10.88 22.23
N ASN A 256 11.00 10.22 22.78
CA ASN A 256 11.16 8.98 23.56
C ASN A 256 11.13 7.70 22.72
N SER A 257 10.42 7.69 21.59
CA SER A 257 10.25 6.48 20.77
C SER A 257 11.50 6.18 19.93
N ARG A 258 12.19 7.20 19.39
CA ARG A 258 13.45 7.00 18.67
C ARG A 258 14.55 6.44 19.57
N TRP A 259 14.64 6.91 20.81
CA TRP A 259 15.60 6.39 21.78
C TRP A 259 15.31 4.92 22.15
N ARG A 260 14.03 4.57 22.39
CA ARG A 260 13.62 3.17 22.65
C ARG A 260 13.92 2.26 21.45
N LEU A 261 13.59 2.70 20.22
CA LEU A 261 13.89 1.98 18.98
C LEU A 261 15.39 1.76 18.82
N LYS A 262 16.20 2.80 18.98
CA LYS A 262 17.67 2.70 18.92
C LYS A 262 18.21 1.75 19.97
N ARG A 263 17.68 1.77 21.20
CA ARG A 263 18.09 0.86 22.26
C ARG A 263 17.73 -0.59 21.96
N LEU A 264 16.52 -0.84 21.47
CA LEU A 264 16.04 -2.18 21.10
C LEU A 264 16.74 -2.73 19.84
N ALA A 265 17.04 -1.88 18.89
CA ALA A 265 17.73 -2.26 17.66
C ALA A 265 19.24 -2.42 17.82
N ARG A 266 19.83 -1.85 18.89
CA ARG A 266 21.30 -1.85 19.10
C ARG A 266 21.96 -3.23 18.93
N PRO A 267 21.41 -4.34 19.46
CA PRO A 267 22.00 -5.67 19.28
C PRO A 267 22.01 -6.16 17.83
N TYR A 268 21.15 -5.57 16.99
CA TYR A 268 20.98 -5.98 15.59
C TYR A 268 21.64 -5.03 14.59
N LEU A 269 22.10 -3.85 15.04
CA LEU A 269 22.72 -2.84 14.17
C LEU A 269 24.03 -3.32 13.52
N GLU A 270 24.75 -4.21 14.19
CA GLU A 270 26.00 -4.80 13.68
C GLU A 270 25.77 -5.69 12.47
N HIS A 271 24.53 -6.19 12.28
CA HIS A 271 24.15 -7.09 11.17
C HIS A 271 23.47 -6.34 10.02
N LEU A 272 23.21 -5.05 10.14
CA LEU A 272 22.61 -4.24 9.09
C LEU A 272 23.66 -3.78 8.09
N VAL A 273 23.73 -4.49 6.97
CA VAL A 273 24.56 -4.09 5.82
C VAL A 273 23.96 -2.83 5.20
N GLY A 274 24.72 -1.72 5.21
CA GLY A 274 24.33 -0.51 4.49
C GLY A 274 23.94 0.71 5.32
N GLY A 275 24.18 0.71 6.64
CA GLY A 275 24.15 1.93 7.45
C GLY A 275 22.85 2.75 7.37
N HIS A 276 21.71 2.11 7.24
CA HIS A 276 20.43 2.77 7.43
C HIS A 276 20.27 3.06 8.91
N ALA A 277 20.91 4.13 9.35
CA ALA A 277 20.76 4.63 10.70
C ALA A 277 19.28 4.95 10.95
N LEU A 278 18.72 4.25 11.91
CA LEU A 278 17.45 4.58 12.54
C LEU A 278 17.44 6.03 13.08
#